data_227e8980b4a2d92ff505c948da80a061
#
_entry.id   227e8980b4a2d92ff505c948da80a061
#
_cell.length_a   1.000
_cell.length_b   1.000
_cell.length_c   1.000
_cell.angle_alpha   90.00
_cell.angle_beta   90.00
_cell.angle_gamma   90.00
#
_symmetry.space_group_name_H-M   'P 1'
#
loop_
_entity.id
_entity.type
_entity.pdbx_description
1 polymer ?
#
loop_
_entity_poly.entity_id
_entity_poly.type
_entity_poly.pdbx_seq_one_letter_code
_entity_poly.pdbx_strand_id
1 'polypeptide(L)'
;MTKTICVVRKRGEQGQALPETAIFAVLAVIVIFGILALIPFHRTRTAAISASYACAQFLSQSPDPSKAAYNARKIAENTLDGDWSATFGASYQVRVFPPAGRGQPGRCEVLWSAPVLFGGLLELRAGAPSGEVFVSRSEAWKARWP
;
A
#
# COMPACT_ATOMS: atom_id res chain seq x y z
N MET A 1 -37.77 -66.07 7.25
CA MET A 1 -37.44 -65.18 8.41
C MET A 1 -36.83 -63.93 7.90
N THR A 2 -37.64 -62.89 7.74
CA THR A 2 -37.17 -61.58 7.15
C THR A 2 -36.83 -60.63 8.29
N LYS A 3 -35.56 -60.29 8.41
CA LYS A 3 -35.01 -59.44 9.47
C LYS A 3 -35.17 -57.97 9.07
N THR A 4 -36.16 -57.28 9.61
CA THR A 4 -36.43 -55.89 9.41
C THR A 4 -35.38 -55.08 10.19
N ILE A 5 -34.44 -54.41 9.51
CA ILE A 5 -33.45 -53.51 10.10
C ILE A 5 -34.11 -52.13 10.27
N CYS A 6 -34.49 -51.78 11.52
CA CYS A 6 -34.89 -50.43 11.84
C CYS A 6 -33.65 -49.50 11.83
N VAL A 7 -33.54 -48.67 10.82
CA VAL A 7 -32.57 -47.57 10.79
C VAL A 7 -33.10 -46.46 11.68
N VAL A 8 -32.60 -46.38 12.90
CA VAL A 8 -32.84 -45.24 13.82
C VAL A 8 -32.11 -44.03 13.28
N ARG A 9 -32.81 -43.16 12.57
CA ARG A 9 -32.30 -41.87 12.10
C ARG A 9 -32.13 -40.96 13.30
N LYS A 10 -30.89 -40.73 13.75
CA LYS A 10 -30.56 -39.75 14.80
C LYS A 10 -30.96 -38.35 14.35
N ARG A 11 -32.07 -37.85 14.84
CA ARG A 11 -32.66 -36.53 14.51
C ARG A 11 -32.01 -35.35 15.26
N GLY A 12 -30.92 -35.57 16.02
CA GLY A 12 -30.39 -34.62 16.96
C GLY A 12 -29.24 -33.72 16.46
N GLU A 13 -28.58 -34.05 15.31
CA GLU A 13 -27.35 -33.34 14.92
C GLU A 13 -27.53 -32.27 13.83
N GLN A 14 -28.70 -32.17 13.23
CA GLN A 14 -28.95 -31.23 12.12
C GLN A 14 -29.19 -29.78 12.57
N GLY A 15 -29.44 -29.51 13.84
CA GLY A 15 -29.74 -28.18 14.36
C GLY A 15 -28.49 -27.39 14.83
N GLN A 16 -27.39 -28.06 15.14
CA GLN A 16 -26.22 -27.46 15.72
C GLN A 16 -25.21 -26.96 14.69
N ALA A 17 -25.20 -27.56 13.49
CA ALA A 17 -24.27 -27.15 12.41
C ALA A 17 -24.63 -25.80 11.76
N LEU A 18 -25.88 -25.37 11.81
CA LEU A 18 -26.32 -24.11 11.19
C LEU A 18 -25.70 -22.83 11.87
N PRO A 19 -25.73 -22.69 13.21
CA PRO A 19 -25.12 -21.50 13.82
C PRO A 19 -23.60 -21.50 13.71
N GLU A 20 -22.97 -22.67 13.69
CA GLU A 20 -21.51 -22.77 13.56
C GLU A 20 -21.03 -22.34 12.16
N THR A 21 -21.69 -22.81 11.11
CA THR A 21 -21.39 -22.39 9.73
C THR A 21 -21.65 -20.90 9.52
N ALA A 22 -22.66 -20.30 10.15
CA ALA A 22 -22.94 -18.88 10.07
C ALA A 22 -21.81 -18.04 10.70
N ILE A 23 -21.28 -18.45 11.85
CA ILE A 23 -20.15 -17.77 12.51
C ILE A 23 -18.89 -17.86 11.63
N PHE A 24 -18.57 -19.03 11.11
CA PHE A 24 -17.43 -19.20 10.20
C PHE A 24 -17.57 -18.39 8.93
N ALA A 25 -18.76 -18.28 8.34
CA ALA A 25 -19.00 -17.45 7.17
C ALA A 25 -18.74 -15.97 7.45
N VAL A 26 -19.20 -15.45 8.59
CA VAL A 26 -18.94 -14.05 8.99
C VAL A 26 -17.44 -13.80 9.20
N LEU A 27 -16.75 -14.70 9.89
CA LEU A 27 -15.30 -14.59 10.09
C LEU A 27 -14.53 -14.64 8.78
N ALA A 28 -14.91 -15.53 7.87
CA ALA A 28 -14.29 -15.63 6.55
C ALA A 28 -14.47 -14.33 5.74
N VAL A 29 -15.65 -13.73 5.78
CA VAL A 29 -15.93 -12.44 5.13
C VAL A 29 -15.03 -11.34 5.71
N ILE A 30 -14.91 -11.23 7.03
CA ILE A 30 -14.06 -10.24 7.69
C ILE A 30 -12.58 -10.40 7.27
N VAL A 31 -12.09 -11.65 7.25
CA VAL A 31 -10.71 -11.94 6.84
C VAL A 31 -10.47 -11.57 5.38
N ILE A 32 -11.39 -11.96 4.48
CA ILE A 32 -11.27 -11.63 3.05
C ILE A 32 -11.25 -10.12 2.83
N PHE A 33 -12.18 -9.38 3.45
CA PHE A 33 -12.21 -7.92 3.33
C PHE A 33 -10.96 -7.27 3.96
N GLY A 34 -10.45 -7.80 5.07
CA GLY A 34 -9.19 -7.35 5.67
C GLY A 34 -8.00 -7.51 4.71
N ILE A 35 -7.88 -8.66 4.04
CA ILE A 35 -6.82 -8.90 3.06
C ILE A 35 -6.98 -7.96 1.86
N LEU A 36 -8.20 -7.80 1.33
CA LEU A 36 -8.47 -6.91 0.20
C LEU A 36 -8.11 -5.45 0.52
N ALA A 37 -8.32 -5.00 1.75
CA ALA A 37 -7.94 -3.66 2.19
C ALA A 37 -6.43 -3.45 2.27
N LEU A 38 -5.64 -4.49 2.54
CA LEU A 38 -4.18 -4.42 2.61
C LEU A 38 -3.51 -4.30 1.23
N ILE A 39 -4.15 -4.81 0.17
CA ILE A 39 -3.57 -4.78 -1.18
C ILE A 39 -3.26 -3.36 -1.67
N PRO A 40 -4.21 -2.40 -1.66
CA PRO A 40 -3.93 -1.04 -2.10
C PRO A 40 -2.89 -0.34 -1.22
N PHE A 41 -2.88 -0.59 0.09
CA PHE A 41 -1.86 -0.05 0.99
C PHE A 41 -0.45 -0.51 0.61
N HIS A 42 -0.27 -1.80 0.40
CA HIS A 42 1.03 -2.36 -0.02
C HIS A 42 1.49 -1.81 -1.36
N ARG A 43 0.59 -1.68 -2.32
CA ARG A 43 0.90 -1.14 -3.65
C ARG A 43 1.29 0.32 -3.58
N THR A 44 0.53 1.17 -2.89
CA THR A 44 0.85 2.59 -2.69
C THR A 44 2.23 2.76 -2.06
N ARG A 45 2.55 1.97 -1.04
CA ARG A 45 3.87 1.98 -0.40
C ARG A 45 4.98 1.59 -1.37
N THR A 46 4.78 0.52 -2.15
CA THR A 46 5.78 0.05 -3.11
C THR A 46 5.99 1.07 -4.24
N ALA A 47 4.92 1.67 -4.76
CA ALA A 47 5.00 2.73 -5.75
C ALA A 47 5.77 3.95 -5.23
N ALA A 48 5.49 4.40 -4.00
CA ALA A 48 6.19 5.52 -3.39
C ALA A 48 7.70 5.23 -3.18
N ILE A 49 8.05 4.00 -2.77
CA ILE A 49 9.45 3.59 -2.61
C ILE A 49 10.15 3.54 -3.98
N SER A 50 9.54 2.94 -4.99
CA SER A 50 10.12 2.84 -6.33
C SER A 50 10.31 4.21 -6.98
N ALA A 51 9.34 5.11 -6.84
CA ALA A 51 9.41 6.48 -7.33
C ALA A 51 10.52 7.28 -6.63
N SER A 52 10.64 7.18 -5.30
CA SER A 52 11.70 7.85 -4.55
C SER A 52 13.09 7.34 -4.95
N TYR A 53 13.23 6.04 -5.17
CA TYR A 53 14.49 5.42 -5.61
C TYR A 53 14.87 5.85 -7.04
N ALA A 54 13.95 5.77 -8.00
CA ALA A 54 14.18 6.20 -9.38
C ALA A 54 14.59 7.67 -9.45
N CYS A 55 13.90 8.53 -8.69
CA CYS A 55 14.23 9.95 -8.57
C CYS A 55 15.65 10.17 -8.02
N ALA A 56 16.03 9.52 -6.91
CA ALA A 56 17.34 9.66 -6.30
C ALA A 56 18.45 9.14 -7.22
N GLN A 57 18.23 8.01 -7.89
CA GLN A 57 19.17 7.45 -8.85
C GLN A 57 19.42 8.41 -10.03
N PHE A 58 18.37 9.01 -10.57
CA PHE A 58 18.49 9.99 -11.65
C PHE A 58 19.29 11.23 -11.20
N LEU A 59 19.07 11.73 -9.99
CA LEU A 59 19.83 12.84 -9.42
C LEU A 59 21.33 12.53 -9.34
N SER A 60 21.68 11.29 -8.99
CA SER A 60 23.08 10.89 -8.87
C SER A 60 23.82 10.81 -10.22
N GLN A 61 23.07 10.54 -11.30
CA GLN A 61 23.64 10.37 -12.64
C GLN A 61 23.67 11.66 -13.46
N SER A 62 22.86 12.66 -13.10
CA SER A 62 22.72 13.89 -13.88
C SER A 62 23.92 14.81 -13.73
N PRO A 63 24.49 15.34 -14.83
CA PRO A 63 25.61 16.27 -14.80
C PRO A 63 25.20 17.68 -14.33
N ASP A 64 23.99 18.12 -14.67
CA ASP A 64 23.46 19.45 -14.41
C ASP A 64 22.43 19.41 -13.27
N PRO A 65 22.71 19.99 -12.09
CA PRO A 65 21.83 19.91 -10.95
C PRO A 65 20.49 20.64 -11.13
N SER A 66 20.44 21.70 -11.93
CA SER A 66 19.21 22.48 -12.12
C SER A 66 18.18 21.73 -12.96
N LYS A 67 18.61 21.12 -14.07
CA LYS A 67 17.77 20.28 -14.92
C LYS A 67 17.48 18.93 -14.28
N ALA A 68 18.42 18.43 -13.46
CA ALA A 68 18.28 17.18 -12.76
C ALA A 68 17.07 17.18 -11.82
N ALA A 69 16.87 18.23 -11.06
CA ALA A 69 15.76 18.33 -10.11
C ALA A 69 14.38 18.24 -10.82
N TYR A 70 14.22 18.98 -11.92
CA TYR A 70 12.99 18.96 -12.71
C TYR A 70 12.72 17.59 -13.33
N ASN A 71 13.73 17.01 -13.98
CA ASN A 71 13.58 15.72 -14.64
C ASN A 71 13.38 14.58 -13.63
N ALA A 72 14.09 14.60 -12.50
CA ALA A 72 13.94 13.63 -11.42
C ALA A 72 12.52 13.66 -10.84
N ARG A 73 11.95 14.86 -10.65
CA ARG A 73 10.57 15.01 -10.23
C ARG A 73 9.61 14.43 -11.24
N LYS A 74 9.79 14.73 -12.53
CA LYS A 74 8.96 14.20 -13.62
C LYS A 74 9.03 12.67 -13.71
N ILE A 75 10.21 12.07 -13.50
CA ILE A 75 10.38 10.61 -13.46
C ILE A 75 9.60 10.01 -12.29
N ALA A 76 9.68 10.61 -11.11
CA ALA A 76 8.92 10.15 -9.95
C ALA A 76 7.41 10.25 -10.19
N GLU A 77 6.94 11.38 -10.72
CA GLU A 77 5.52 11.59 -11.06
C GLU A 77 5.04 10.56 -12.08
N ASN A 78 5.79 10.33 -13.18
CA ASN A 78 5.45 9.32 -14.18
C ASN A 78 5.41 7.89 -13.60
N THR A 79 6.27 7.59 -12.61
CA THR A 79 6.26 6.28 -11.94
C THR A 79 5.01 6.12 -11.08
N LEU A 80 4.51 7.21 -10.49
CA LEU A 80 3.32 7.22 -9.65
C LEU A 80 2.03 7.27 -10.48
N ASP A 81 2.01 7.95 -11.63
CA ASP A 81 0.85 8.04 -12.53
C ASP A 81 0.42 6.67 -13.10
N GLY A 82 1.35 5.71 -13.19
CA GLY A 82 1.05 4.34 -13.57
C GLY A 82 0.41 3.51 -12.46
N ASP A 83 0.30 4.04 -11.25
CA ASP A 83 -0.26 3.31 -10.12
C ASP A 83 -1.77 3.54 -10.00
N TRP A 84 -2.54 2.46 -10.17
CA TRP A 84 -4.00 2.47 -10.04
C TRP A 84 -4.50 2.80 -8.62
N SER A 85 -3.63 2.85 -7.62
CA SER A 85 -4.01 3.17 -6.23
C SER A 85 -4.52 4.61 -6.08
N ALA A 86 -4.19 5.52 -7.01
CA ALA A 86 -4.77 6.85 -7.09
C ALA A 86 -6.29 6.79 -7.28
N THR A 87 -6.81 5.77 -7.97
CA THR A 87 -8.26 5.53 -8.15
C THR A 87 -8.96 5.27 -6.81
N PHE A 88 -8.25 4.81 -5.80
CA PHE A 88 -8.75 4.56 -4.45
C PHE A 88 -8.46 5.71 -3.46
N GLY A 89 -8.14 6.91 -3.97
CA GLY A 89 -7.95 8.09 -3.16
C GLY A 89 -6.54 8.25 -2.57
N ALA A 90 -5.55 7.47 -3.02
CA ALA A 90 -4.15 7.73 -2.66
C ALA A 90 -3.70 9.07 -3.25
N SER A 91 -3.00 9.87 -2.47
CA SER A 91 -2.38 11.10 -2.93
C SER A 91 -0.86 11.04 -2.74
N TYR A 92 -0.14 11.67 -3.67
CA TYR A 92 1.31 11.70 -3.68
C TYR A 92 1.83 13.12 -3.78
N GLN A 93 2.90 13.43 -3.06
CA GLN A 93 3.64 14.68 -3.18
C GLN A 93 5.13 14.37 -3.26
N VAL A 94 5.78 14.75 -4.36
CA VAL A 94 7.21 14.53 -4.59
C VAL A 94 7.99 15.75 -4.17
N ARG A 95 9.00 15.57 -3.31
CA ARG A 95 9.99 16.60 -2.90
C ARG A 95 11.37 16.15 -3.33
N VAL A 96 12.04 17.01 -4.09
CA VAL A 96 13.37 16.72 -4.63
C VAL A 96 14.39 17.67 -4.01
N PHE A 97 15.46 17.10 -3.49
CA PHE A 97 16.58 17.83 -2.90
C PHE A 97 17.84 17.52 -3.73
N PRO A 98 18.19 18.37 -4.69
CA PRO A 98 19.40 18.17 -5.49
C PRO A 98 20.65 18.25 -4.62
N PRO A 99 21.73 17.55 -5.00
CA PRO A 99 23.00 17.63 -4.28
C PRO A 99 23.55 19.04 -4.35
N ALA A 100 23.94 19.61 -3.21
CA ALA A 100 24.51 20.96 -3.14
C ALA A 100 25.94 21.05 -3.71
N GLY A 101 26.60 19.90 -3.92
CA GLY A 101 27.96 19.83 -4.45
C GLY A 101 28.42 18.44 -4.83
N ARG A 102 29.61 18.34 -5.40
CA ARG A 102 30.23 17.04 -5.72
C ARG A 102 30.49 16.24 -4.45
N GLY A 103 30.06 14.99 -4.43
CA GLY A 103 30.22 14.08 -3.29
C GLY A 103 29.14 14.23 -2.21
N GLN A 104 28.10 15.03 -2.46
CA GLN A 104 26.91 15.06 -1.61
C GLN A 104 25.78 14.21 -2.20
N PRO A 105 24.97 13.55 -1.35
CA PRO A 105 23.84 12.76 -1.82
C PRO A 105 22.73 13.65 -2.36
N GLY A 106 22.15 13.26 -3.49
CA GLY A 106 20.84 13.73 -3.89
C GLY A 106 19.76 12.95 -3.13
N ARG A 107 18.72 13.64 -2.69
CA ARG A 107 17.64 13.06 -1.89
C ARG A 107 16.29 13.30 -2.53
N CYS A 108 15.48 12.26 -2.57
CA CYS A 108 14.09 12.35 -2.98
C CYS A 108 13.17 11.83 -1.87
N GLU A 109 12.14 12.59 -1.58
CA GLU A 109 11.10 12.22 -0.65
C GLU A 109 9.76 12.16 -1.37
N VAL A 110 9.05 11.07 -1.23
CA VAL A 110 7.67 10.91 -1.69
C VAL A 110 6.78 10.82 -0.46
N LEU A 111 5.99 11.85 -0.25
CA LEU A 111 4.94 11.85 0.75
C LEU A 111 3.71 11.19 0.10
N TRP A 112 3.11 10.27 0.80
CA TRP A 112 1.93 9.58 0.30
C TRP A 112 0.91 9.33 1.40
N SER A 113 -0.38 9.39 1.05
CA SER A 113 -1.46 8.99 1.92
C SER A 113 -2.02 7.65 1.47
N ALA A 114 -2.25 6.74 2.42
CA ALA A 114 -2.85 5.46 2.11
C ALA A 114 -4.34 5.63 1.79
N PRO A 115 -4.87 4.94 0.76
CA PRO A 115 -6.29 4.88 0.53
C PRO A 115 -6.93 4.11 1.68
N VAL A 116 -7.82 4.74 2.42
CA VAL A 116 -8.51 4.08 3.52
C VAL A 116 -9.87 3.64 3.01
N LEU A 117 -9.95 2.38 2.52
CA LEU A 117 -11.21 1.77 2.07
C LEU A 117 -12.30 1.72 3.17
N PHE A 118 -11.89 1.80 4.43
CA PHE A 118 -12.76 1.78 5.60
C PHE A 118 -12.51 2.95 6.58
N GLY A 119 -11.83 4.01 6.13
CA GLY A 119 -11.47 5.16 6.97
C GLY A 119 -12.65 5.77 7.70
N GLY A 120 -13.78 5.95 7.03
CA GLY A 120 -14.99 6.48 7.64
C GLY A 120 -15.55 5.63 8.79
N LEU A 121 -15.35 4.34 8.79
CA LEU A 121 -15.80 3.45 9.87
C LEU A 121 -14.84 3.44 11.07
N LEU A 122 -13.54 3.60 10.81
CA LEU A 122 -12.51 3.67 11.86
C LEU A 122 -12.38 5.07 12.46
N GLU A 123 -12.60 6.14 11.68
CA GLU A 123 -12.64 7.52 12.16
C GLU A 123 -13.74 7.75 13.19
N LEU A 124 -14.89 7.11 13.04
CA LEU A 124 -15.99 7.18 14.01
C LEU A 124 -15.62 6.62 15.39
N ARG A 125 -14.59 5.78 15.50
CA ARG A 125 -14.25 5.10 16.76
C ARG A 125 -12.93 5.52 17.38
N ALA A 126 -12.00 6.06 16.62
CA ALA A 126 -10.62 6.27 17.12
C ALA A 126 -10.19 7.75 17.21
N GLY A 127 -10.98 8.71 16.70
CA GLY A 127 -10.55 10.12 16.68
C GLY A 127 -9.21 10.37 16.00
N ALA A 128 -8.77 9.42 15.16
CA ALA A 128 -7.53 9.55 14.42
C ALA A 128 -7.71 10.59 13.30
N PRO A 129 -6.79 11.54 13.14
CA PRO A 129 -6.86 12.52 12.07
C PRO A 129 -6.84 11.78 10.72
N SER A 130 -7.84 12.03 9.91
CA SER A 130 -7.91 11.59 8.52
C SER A 130 -6.66 12.06 7.78
N GLY A 131 -5.82 11.11 7.37
CA GLY A 131 -4.68 11.38 6.52
C GLY A 131 -3.33 11.27 7.19
N GLU A 132 -2.99 10.11 7.75
CA GLU A 132 -1.58 9.85 8.04
C GLU A 132 -0.78 9.93 6.74
N VAL A 133 0.12 10.90 6.68
CA VAL A 133 1.05 11.08 5.57
C VAL A 133 2.30 10.27 5.87
N PHE A 134 2.54 9.26 5.05
CA PHE A 134 3.75 8.47 5.11
C PHE A 134 4.84 9.09 4.24
N VAL A 135 6.10 8.94 4.63
CA VAL A 135 7.24 9.46 3.90
C VAL A 135 8.12 8.30 3.44
N SER A 136 8.27 8.16 2.12
CA SER A 136 9.28 7.29 1.51
C SER A 136 10.47 8.13 1.08
N ARG A 137 11.64 7.85 1.65
CA ARG A 137 12.86 8.61 1.43
C ARG A 137 13.93 7.72 0.80
N SER A 138 14.58 8.22 -0.26
CA SER A 138 15.73 7.58 -0.89
C SER A 138 16.84 8.59 -1.11
N GLU A 139 18.07 8.15 -0.88
CA GLU A 139 19.29 8.94 -1.08
C GLU A 139 20.21 8.18 -2.03
N ALA A 140 20.81 8.89 -2.99
CA ALA A 140 21.81 8.33 -3.88
C ALA A 140 23.02 9.25 -3.94
N TRP A 141 24.19 8.66 -3.80
CA TRP A 141 25.46 9.38 -3.83
C TRP A 141 25.90 9.55 -5.28
N LYS A 142 26.26 10.80 -5.62
CA LYS A 142 26.89 11.07 -6.91
C LYS A 142 28.30 10.49 -6.89
N ALA A 143 28.53 9.47 -7.74
CA ALA A 143 29.85 8.86 -7.85
C ALA A 143 30.90 9.93 -8.17
N ARG A 144 32.01 9.91 -7.43
CA ARG A 144 33.21 10.68 -7.78
C ARG A 144 33.86 9.98 -8.97
N TRP A 145 33.46 10.30 -10.17
CA TRP A 145 34.32 10.03 -11.32
C TRP A 145 35.22 11.27 -11.52
N PRO A 146 36.51 11.06 -11.79
CA PRO A 146 37.48 12.14 -12.04
C PRO A 146 37.07 12.98 -13.24
#